data_743924a7e85f09f2a3ad3507325cf418
#
_entry.id   743924a7e85f09f2a3ad3507325cf418
#
_cell.length_a   1.000
_cell.length_b   1.000
_cell.length_c   1.000
_cell.angle_alpha   90.00
_cell.angle_beta   90.00
_cell.angle_gamma   90.00
#
_symmetry.space_group_name_H-M   'P 1'
#
loop_
_entity.id
_entity.type
_entity.pdbx_description
1 polymer ?
#
loop_
_entity_poly.entity_id
_entity_poly.type
_entity_poly.pdbx_seq_one_letter_code
_entity_poly.pdbx_strand_id
1 'polypeptide(L)'
;MSFSVSDHKNSKRVRSINLKEGDLDRLVFPFKKHSITSLEYKPFSRFSLAKSLDEVFDNKLSQTLVKILNDRETGTAIVQPEINNKKFDKDFLVKLSTGLAYLVGNPNFDSMTGKYYARFSVKHQDSSDSYLRKAYTNLDLHTDGTYVKEKTDWLIMTKMEEQNVNGGDSVILHLDDWEHLDELSNDPVGQQNFIWGSPKSKNIDYKVEHPVFSKDKNGKPTISYID
;
A
#
# COMPACT_ATOMS: atom_id res chain seq x y z
N MET A 1 16.36 -19.03 7.65
CA MET A 1 15.68 -17.77 7.33
C MET A 1 14.61 -17.54 8.36
N SER A 2 14.49 -16.34 8.85
CA SER A 2 13.55 -15.95 9.92
C SER A 2 12.14 -15.63 9.40
N PHE A 3 11.92 -15.60 8.11
CA PHE A 3 10.60 -15.48 7.45
C PHE A 3 10.54 -16.46 6.27
N SER A 4 9.34 -16.74 5.80
CA SER A 4 9.12 -17.56 4.61
C SER A 4 8.40 -16.77 3.53
N VAL A 5 8.70 -17.11 2.27
CA VAL A 5 8.02 -16.55 1.09
C VAL A 5 7.41 -17.71 0.33
N SER A 6 6.14 -17.58 -0.02
CA SER A 6 5.41 -18.58 -0.80
C SER A 6 4.47 -17.89 -1.79
N ASP A 7 3.98 -18.62 -2.75
CA ASP A 7 2.88 -18.18 -3.58
C ASP A 7 1.62 -18.03 -2.74
N HIS A 8 0.83 -17.02 -3.03
CA HIS A 8 -0.47 -16.88 -2.42
C HIS A 8 -1.43 -17.93 -3.00
N LYS A 9 -2.23 -18.56 -2.12
CA LYS A 9 -3.11 -19.68 -2.49
C LYS A 9 -4.08 -19.40 -3.63
N ASN A 10 -4.47 -18.14 -3.80
CA ASN A 10 -5.50 -17.73 -4.77
C ASN A 10 -4.92 -16.95 -5.96
N SER A 11 -3.62 -16.67 -6.01
CA SER A 11 -3.05 -15.85 -7.07
C SER A 11 -1.55 -16.08 -7.24
N LYS A 12 -1.12 -16.37 -8.45
CA LYS A 12 0.29 -16.41 -8.84
C LYS A 12 0.97 -15.03 -8.88
N ARG A 13 0.17 -13.96 -8.87
CA ARG A 13 0.65 -12.56 -8.90
C ARG A 13 1.03 -12.03 -7.53
N VAL A 14 0.63 -12.72 -6.47
CA VAL A 14 0.81 -12.29 -5.09
C VAL A 14 1.77 -13.22 -4.36
N ARG A 15 2.72 -12.65 -3.62
CA ARG A 15 3.60 -13.40 -2.72
C ARG A 15 3.14 -13.23 -1.27
N SER A 16 3.10 -14.35 -0.54
CA SER A 16 2.86 -14.34 0.90
C SER A 16 4.21 -14.35 1.62
N ILE A 17 4.42 -13.38 2.50
CA ILE A 17 5.59 -13.26 3.37
C ILE A 17 5.13 -13.47 4.80
N ASN A 18 5.49 -14.60 5.40
CA ASN A 18 5.10 -14.92 6.76
C ASN A 18 6.24 -14.58 7.73
N LEU A 19 5.98 -13.65 8.65
CA LEU A 19 6.90 -13.23 9.70
C LEU A 19 6.64 -14.06 10.95
N LYS A 20 7.65 -14.77 11.44
CA LYS A 20 7.52 -15.66 12.60
C LYS A 20 7.34 -14.87 13.90
N GLU A 21 6.52 -15.40 14.80
CA GLU A 21 6.23 -14.78 16.10
C GLU A 21 7.51 -14.46 16.90
N GLY A 22 8.48 -15.38 16.95
CA GLY A 22 9.75 -15.15 17.65
C GLY A 22 10.58 -13.98 17.08
N ASP A 23 10.50 -13.69 15.79
CA ASP A 23 11.17 -12.53 15.19
C ASP A 23 10.38 -11.24 15.47
N LEU A 24 9.06 -11.32 15.49
CA LEU A 24 8.22 -10.19 15.90
C LEU A 24 8.48 -9.81 17.37
N ASP A 25 8.73 -10.78 18.25
CA ASP A 25 9.12 -10.51 19.64
C ASP A 25 10.46 -9.76 19.73
N ARG A 26 11.40 -10.05 18.84
CA ARG A 26 12.66 -9.30 18.75
C ARG A 26 12.47 -7.85 18.34
N LEU A 27 11.39 -7.52 17.64
CA LEU A 27 11.03 -6.14 17.26
C LEU A 27 10.45 -5.32 18.43
N VAL A 28 9.90 -5.95 19.45
CA VAL A 28 9.24 -5.24 20.56
C VAL A 28 10.17 -4.23 21.22
N PHE A 29 11.42 -4.61 21.50
CA PHE A 29 12.39 -3.71 22.13
C PHE A 29 12.85 -2.55 21.23
N PRO A 30 13.30 -2.78 19.98
CA PRO A 30 13.60 -1.69 19.05
C PRO A 30 12.42 -0.74 18.85
N PHE A 31 11.22 -1.27 18.69
CA PHE A 31 10.01 -0.47 18.44
C PHE A 31 9.60 0.40 19.65
N LYS A 32 9.90 -0.01 20.87
CA LYS A 32 9.69 0.82 22.07
C LYS A 32 10.51 2.10 22.10
N LYS A 33 11.65 2.15 21.39
CA LYS A 33 12.48 3.35 21.28
C LYS A 33 11.84 4.48 20.48
N HIS A 34 10.81 4.16 19.70
CA HIS A 34 10.10 5.10 18.80
C HIS A 34 8.66 5.26 19.27
N SER A 35 8.27 6.45 19.68
CA SER A 35 6.86 6.79 19.88
C SER A 35 6.20 7.08 18.52
N ILE A 36 4.88 6.95 18.43
CA ILE A 36 4.12 7.34 17.22
C ILE A 36 4.36 8.82 16.90
N THR A 37 4.33 9.68 17.91
CA THR A 37 4.65 11.12 17.75
C THR A 37 6.06 11.31 17.14
N SER A 38 7.06 10.55 17.62
CA SER A 38 8.41 10.63 17.05
C SER A 38 8.42 10.23 15.57
N LEU A 39 7.67 9.22 15.18
CA LEU A 39 7.56 8.80 13.78
C LEU A 39 6.82 9.85 12.92
N GLU A 40 5.86 10.56 13.47
CA GLU A 40 5.12 11.61 12.75
C GLU A 40 5.98 12.86 12.48
N TYR A 41 6.78 13.29 13.43
CA TYR A 41 7.48 14.58 13.35
C TYR A 41 9.00 14.48 13.13
N LYS A 42 9.61 13.31 13.27
CA LYS A 42 11.07 13.12 13.10
C LYS A 42 11.36 12.12 11.99
N PRO A 43 11.60 12.56 10.75
CA PRO A 43 11.82 11.66 9.62
C PRO A 43 12.91 10.60 9.86
N PHE A 44 14.02 10.97 10.50
CA PHE A 44 15.10 10.02 10.82
C PHE A 44 14.66 8.85 11.71
N SER A 45 13.62 9.04 12.54
CA SER A 45 13.08 7.96 13.36
C SER A 45 12.48 6.83 12.52
N ARG A 46 11.93 7.16 11.35
CA ARG A 46 11.33 6.19 10.42
C ARG A 46 12.38 5.32 9.76
N PHE A 47 13.49 5.93 9.32
CA PHE A 47 14.63 5.20 8.77
C PHE A 47 15.31 4.31 9.83
N SER A 48 15.46 4.82 11.05
CA SER A 48 15.98 4.03 12.17
C SER A 48 15.10 2.83 12.50
N LEU A 49 13.76 3.03 12.45
CA LEU A 49 12.79 1.96 12.67
C LEU A 49 12.88 0.89 11.56
N ALA A 50 12.93 1.32 10.29
CA ALA A 50 13.06 0.42 9.15
C ALA A 50 14.37 -0.38 9.20
N LYS A 51 15.48 0.29 9.54
CA LYS A 51 16.76 -0.39 9.75
C LYS A 51 16.67 -1.46 10.83
N SER A 52 16.09 -1.14 11.98
CA SER A 52 15.91 -2.12 13.06
C SER A 52 15.00 -3.29 12.65
N LEU A 53 13.99 -3.02 11.83
CA LEU A 53 13.14 -4.07 11.25
C LEU A 53 13.97 -5.01 10.37
N ASP A 54 14.74 -4.47 9.43
CA ASP A 54 15.51 -5.28 8.48
C ASP A 54 16.62 -6.09 9.17
N GLU A 55 17.29 -5.52 10.17
CA GLU A 55 18.32 -6.19 10.98
C GLU A 55 17.79 -7.45 11.68
N VAL A 56 16.54 -7.44 12.17
CA VAL A 56 15.90 -8.63 12.76
C VAL A 56 15.75 -9.75 11.74
N PHE A 57 15.64 -9.42 10.46
CA PHE A 57 15.51 -10.36 9.35
C PHE A 57 16.79 -10.50 8.53
N ASP A 58 17.97 -10.30 9.16
CA ASP A 58 19.30 -10.46 8.55
C ASP A 58 19.52 -9.58 7.31
N ASN A 59 18.88 -8.42 7.24
CA ASN A 59 18.87 -7.49 6.09
C ASN A 59 18.38 -8.13 4.77
N LYS A 60 17.49 -9.11 4.88
CA LYS A 60 16.91 -9.82 3.72
C LYS A 60 15.48 -9.44 3.40
N LEU A 61 14.77 -8.86 4.37
CA LEU A 61 13.36 -8.50 4.18
C LEU A 61 13.21 -7.39 3.15
N SER A 62 14.02 -6.34 3.23
CA SER A 62 14.05 -5.25 2.25
C SER A 62 14.34 -5.75 0.84
N GLN A 63 15.38 -6.56 0.68
CA GLN A 63 15.76 -7.12 -0.62
C GLN A 63 14.64 -7.98 -1.22
N THR A 64 13.99 -8.79 -0.37
CA THR A 64 12.89 -9.64 -0.80
C THR A 64 11.67 -8.82 -1.24
N LEU A 65 11.27 -7.82 -0.46
CA LEU A 65 10.17 -6.92 -0.79
C LEU A 65 10.43 -6.16 -2.09
N VAL A 66 11.60 -5.54 -2.21
CA VAL A 66 11.99 -4.79 -3.42
C VAL A 66 11.99 -5.68 -4.65
N LYS A 67 12.51 -6.91 -4.53
CA LYS A 67 12.49 -7.88 -5.64
C LYS A 67 11.06 -8.22 -6.06
N ILE A 68 10.16 -8.55 -5.12
CA ILE A 68 8.78 -8.90 -5.44
C ILE A 68 8.04 -7.72 -6.07
N LEU A 69 8.20 -6.52 -5.52
CA LEU A 69 7.46 -5.35 -5.96
C LEU A 69 7.93 -4.82 -7.32
N ASN A 70 9.22 -5.00 -7.66
CA ASN A 70 9.75 -4.62 -8.96
C ASN A 70 9.63 -5.69 -10.05
N ASP A 71 9.15 -6.88 -9.69
CA ASP A 71 8.90 -7.95 -10.63
C ASP A 71 7.50 -7.79 -11.22
N ARG A 72 7.42 -7.52 -12.53
CA ARG A 72 6.13 -7.37 -13.23
C ARG A 72 5.27 -8.63 -13.17
N GLU A 73 5.86 -9.81 -13.03
CA GLU A 73 5.09 -11.05 -12.91
C GLU A 73 4.33 -11.14 -11.59
N THR A 74 4.77 -10.41 -10.58
CA THR A 74 4.16 -10.39 -9.24
C THR A 74 3.69 -8.99 -8.85
N GLY A 75 4.57 -8.09 -8.40
CA GLY A 75 4.27 -6.71 -8.03
C GLY A 75 3.49 -6.52 -6.72
N THR A 76 3.08 -7.61 -6.06
CA THR A 76 2.27 -7.55 -4.83
C THR A 76 2.77 -8.55 -3.78
N ALA A 77 2.84 -8.08 -2.53
CA ALA A 77 3.15 -8.93 -1.39
C ALA A 77 2.11 -8.75 -0.27
N ILE A 78 1.72 -9.85 0.36
CA ILE A 78 0.96 -9.85 1.61
C ILE A 78 1.93 -10.22 2.72
N VAL A 79 2.20 -9.29 3.63
CA VAL A 79 3.03 -9.54 4.80
C VAL A 79 2.14 -9.93 5.96
N GLN A 80 2.29 -11.18 6.42
CA GLN A 80 1.49 -11.77 7.47
C GLN A 80 2.34 -12.06 8.70
N PRO A 81 2.10 -11.38 9.82
CA PRO A 81 2.68 -11.79 11.09
C PRO A 81 2.02 -13.09 11.57
N GLU A 82 2.82 -14.10 11.87
CA GLU A 82 2.34 -15.33 12.54
C GLU A 82 2.03 -14.99 14.00
N ILE A 83 0.75 -14.87 14.32
CA ILE A 83 0.27 -14.52 15.66
C ILE A 83 -0.51 -15.72 16.19
N ASN A 84 0.14 -16.54 17.01
CA ASN A 84 -0.51 -17.74 17.54
C ASN A 84 -1.41 -17.46 18.75
N ASN A 85 -0.98 -16.59 19.68
CA ASN A 85 -1.77 -16.27 20.89
C ASN A 85 -1.53 -14.83 21.39
N LYS A 86 -0.72 -14.05 20.71
CA LYS A 86 -0.34 -12.71 21.12
C LYS A 86 -0.99 -11.67 20.21
N LYS A 87 -1.79 -10.81 20.80
CA LYS A 87 -2.37 -9.68 20.06
C LYS A 87 -1.40 -8.50 20.16
N PHE A 88 -0.83 -8.10 19.03
CA PHE A 88 -0.05 -6.86 18.95
C PHE A 88 -0.99 -5.66 19.01
N ASP A 89 -0.57 -4.61 19.69
CA ASP A 89 -1.35 -3.39 19.77
C ASP A 89 -1.30 -2.59 18.45
N LYS A 90 -2.18 -1.60 18.34
CA LYS A 90 -2.25 -0.74 17.15
C LYS A 90 -0.97 0.02 16.90
N ASP A 91 -0.25 0.42 17.96
CA ASP A 91 1.01 1.13 17.84
C ASP A 91 2.11 0.25 17.26
N PHE A 92 2.16 -1.03 17.65
CA PHE A 92 3.07 -1.99 17.02
C PHE A 92 2.78 -2.15 15.52
N LEU A 93 1.51 -2.27 15.14
CA LEU A 93 1.11 -2.42 13.75
C LEU A 93 1.45 -1.17 12.91
N VAL A 94 1.25 0.03 13.46
CA VAL A 94 1.70 1.27 12.80
C VAL A 94 3.21 1.30 12.62
N LYS A 95 3.97 0.88 13.62
CA LYS A 95 5.44 0.82 13.53
C LYS A 95 5.90 -0.22 12.52
N LEU A 96 5.29 -1.40 12.51
CA LEU A 96 5.58 -2.44 11.52
C LEU A 96 5.30 -1.94 10.10
N SER A 97 4.12 -1.36 9.86
CA SER A 97 3.73 -0.79 8.57
C SER A 97 4.68 0.34 8.14
N THR A 98 5.04 1.23 9.08
CA THR A 98 6.03 2.29 8.82
C THR A 98 7.38 1.70 8.43
N GLY A 99 7.86 0.72 9.19
CA GLY A 99 9.12 0.04 8.87
C GLY A 99 9.11 -0.57 7.48
N LEU A 100 8.07 -1.34 7.14
CA LEU A 100 7.90 -1.97 5.83
C LEU A 100 7.89 -0.94 4.70
N ALA A 101 7.16 0.18 4.86
CA ALA A 101 7.13 1.24 3.85
C ALA A 101 8.51 1.85 3.61
N TYR A 102 9.26 2.13 4.67
CA TYR A 102 10.62 2.70 4.57
C TYR A 102 11.71 1.69 4.16
N LEU A 103 11.43 0.39 4.14
CA LEU A 103 12.29 -0.62 3.52
C LEU A 103 12.21 -0.59 1.99
N VAL A 104 11.10 -0.14 1.45
CA VAL A 104 10.83 -0.14 0.00
C VAL A 104 11.12 1.21 -0.63
N GLY A 105 10.78 2.30 0.05
CA GLY A 105 10.93 3.64 -0.49
C GLY A 105 10.62 4.74 0.51
N ASN A 106 10.31 5.92 0.02
CA ASN A 106 9.90 7.06 0.84
C ASN A 106 8.39 7.29 0.68
N PRO A 107 7.60 7.08 1.74
CA PRO A 107 6.17 7.37 1.70
C PRO A 107 5.89 8.84 1.40
N ASN A 108 4.93 9.08 0.53
CA ASN A 108 4.43 10.41 0.24
C ASN A 108 3.73 10.99 1.47
N PHE A 109 3.85 12.30 1.61
CA PHE A 109 3.11 13.04 2.62
C PHE A 109 1.63 13.13 2.23
N ASP A 110 0.74 12.69 3.12
CA ASP A 110 -0.69 12.85 2.91
C ASP A 110 -1.15 14.24 3.38
N SER A 111 -1.49 15.09 2.42
CA SER A 111 -1.92 16.46 2.68
C SER A 111 -3.23 16.57 3.48
N MET A 112 -4.10 15.53 3.43
CA MET A 112 -5.36 15.52 4.19
C MET A 112 -5.15 15.30 5.68
N THR A 113 -4.25 14.38 6.04
CA THR A 113 -3.97 14.04 7.44
C THR A 113 -2.82 14.83 8.02
N GLY A 114 -2.01 15.48 7.18
CA GLY A 114 -0.78 16.15 7.59
C GLY A 114 0.31 15.18 8.05
N LYS A 115 0.25 13.92 7.61
CA LYS A 115 1.15 12.84 8.03
C LYS A 115 1.64 12.05 6.82
N TYR A 116 2.57 11.14 7.06
CA TYR A 116 3.06 10.20 6.05
C TYR A 116 2.20 8.92 5.94
N TYR A 117 1.07 8.85 6.66
CA TYR A 117 0.08 7.78 6.59
C TYR A 117 -1.32 8.32 6.87
N ALA A 118 -2.33 7.62 6.37
CA ALA A 118 -3.73 7.88 6.67
C ALA A 118 -4.33 6.72 7.49
N ARG A 119 -5.28 7.03 8.38
CA ARG A 119 -6.08 6.03 9.09
C ARG A 119 -7.52 6.14 8.65
N PHE A 120 -8.07 5.02 8.21
CA PHE A 120 -9.47 4.93 7.80
C PHE A 120 -10.23 4.04 8.78
N SER A 121 -11.46 4.44 9.06
CA SER A 121 -12.42 3.62 9.82
C SER A 121 -13.74 3.66 9.10
N VAL A 122 -14.39 2.51 8.96
CA VAL A 122 -15.74 2.43 8.41
C VAL A 122 -16.70 3.13 9.37
N LYS A 123 -17.50 4.07 8.85
CA LYS A 123 -18.55 4.79 9.56
C LYS A 123 -19.89 4.47 8.90
N HIS A 124 -20.86 4.01 9.70
CA HIS A 124 -22.16 3.60 9.19
C HIS A 124 -23.20 4.74 9.15
N GLN A 125 -22.86 5.93 9.64
CA GLN A 125 -23.86 6.95 10.00
C GLN A 125 -23.84 8.21 9.14
N ASP A 126 -22.84 8.40 8.27
CA ASP A 126 -22.70 9.63 7.52
C ASP A 126 -22.73 9.36 6.01
N SER A 127 -23.88 9.64 5.39
CA SER A 127 -24.07 9.49 3.93
C SER A 127 -23.38 10.60 3.13
N SER A 128 -22.95 11.70 3.78
CA SER A 128 -22.24 12.82 3.15
C SER A 128 -20.72 12.64 3.15
N ASP A 129 -20.22 11.64 3.87
CA ASP A 129 -18.79 11.41 4.01
C ASP A 129 -18.18 10.77 2.74
N SER A 130 -16.88 10.85 2.65
CA SER A 130 -16.09 10.24 1.56
C SER A 130 -16.49 8.79 1.33
N TYR A 131 -16.58 8.38 0.06
CA TYR A 131 -16.82 7.00 -0.34
C TYR A 131 -15.87 5.99 0.33
N LEU A 132 -14.66 6.40 0.72
CA LEU A 132 -13.69 5.59 1.46
C LEU A 132 -14.17 5.16 2.86
N ARG A 133 -15.23 5.76 3.38
CA ARG A 133 -15.77 5.48 4.71
C ARG A 133 -17.19 4.92 4.68
N LYS A 134 -17.80 4.82 3.50
CA LYS A 134 -19.15 4.26 3.33
C LYS A 134 -19.11 2.75 3.45
N ALA A 135 -19.92 2.21 4.35
CA ALA A 135 -19.93 0.78 4.67
C ALA A 135 -20.43 -0.13 3.54
N TYR A 136 -21.28 0.39 2.65
CA TYR A 136 -22.02 -0.42 1.69
C TYR A 136 -21.82 0.00 0.23
N THR A 137 -20.80 0.80 -0.03
CA THR A 137 -20.49 1.23 -1.39
C THR A 137 -19.24 0.50 -1.86
N ASN A 138 -19.35 -0.17 -3.01
CA ASN A 138 -18.19 -0.72 -3.68
C ASN A 138 -17.29 0.42 -4.16
N LEU A 139 -16.01 0.22 -4.04
CA LEU A 139 -15.00 1.06 -4.65
C LEU A 139 -14.54 0.38 -5.94
N ASP A 140 -14.74 1.06 -7.06
CA ASP A 140 -14.37 0.51 -8.35
C ASP A 140 -12.84 0.40 -8.50
N LEU A 141 -12.39 -0.46 -9.42
CA LEU A 141 -10.97 -0.64 -9.69
C LEU A 141 -10.37 0.67 -10.17
N HIS A 142 -9.32 1.11 -9.51
CA HIS A 142 -8.60 2.35 -9.80
C HIS A 142 -7.12 2.23 -9.46
N THR A 143 -6.36 3.22 -9.83
CA THR A 143 -4.98 3.39 -9.39
C THR A 143 -4.87 4.58 -8.45
N ASP A 144 -4.14 4.41 -7.35
CA ASP A 144 -3.86 5.52 -6.44
C ASP A 144 -2.87 6.52 -7.04
N GLY A 145 -2.99 7.78 -6.66
CA GLY A 145 -2.08 8.82 -7.09
C GLY A 145 -2.34 9.38 -8.49
N THR A 146 -3.50 9.11 -9.10
CA THR A 146 -3.84 9.54 -10.47
C THR A 146 -3.87 11.06 -10.63
N TYR A 147 -4.31 11.82 -9.61
CA TYR A 147 -4.45 13.28 -9.66
C TYR A 147 -3.32 14.04 -8.97
N VAL A 148 -2.22 13.35 -8.60
CA VAL A 148 -1.05 13.99 -7.98
C VAL A 148 0.12 14.03 -8.95
N LYS A 149 0.95 15.07 -8.83
CA LYS A 149 2.10 15.26 -9.71
C LYS A 149 3.16 14.16 -9.54
N GLU A 150 3.39 13.74 -8.30
CA GLU A 150 4.30 12.66 -7.96
C GLU A 150 3.50 11.36 -7.88
N LYS A 151 3.65 10.52 -8.91
CA LYS A 151 2.92 9.24 -8.99
C LYS A 151 3.29 8.33 -7.83
N THR A 152 2.30 7.58 -7.36
CA THR A 152 2.48 6.52 -6.36
C THR A 152 2.99 5.26 -7.06
N ASP A 153 4.19 4.79 -6.68
CA ASP A 153 4.73 3.54 -7.22
C ASP A 153 4.09 2.32 -6.56
N TRP A 154 3.91 2.37 -5.23
CA TRP A 154 3.30 1.30 -4.44
C TRP A 154 2.40 1.86 -3.36
N LEU A 155 1.37 1.10 -3.02
CA LEU A 155 0.47 1.35 -1.90
C LEU A 155 0.71 0.28 -0.83
N ILE A 156 0.87 0.69 0.41
CA ILE A 156 0.84 -0.22 1.56
C ILE A 156 -0.45 -0.01 2.36
N MET A 157 -1.21 -1.07 2.53
CA MET A 157 -2.42 -1.08 3.35
C MET A 157 -2.22 -2.02 4.53
N THR A 158 -2.61 -1.59 5.71
CA THR A 158 -2.51 -2.40 6.94
C THR A 158 -3.87 -2.52 7.59
N LYS A 159 -4.40 -3.74 7.65
CA LYS A 159 -5.61 -4.04 8.42
C LYS A 159 -5.28 -4.00 9.90
N MET A 160 -5.81 -3.02 10.62
CA MET A 160 -5.54 -2.79 12.04
C MET A 160 -6.48 -3.55 12.94
N GLU A 161 -7.74 -3.65 12.55
CA GLU A 161 -8.80 -4.27 13.33
C GLU A 161 -9.96 -4.65 12.43
N GLU A 162 -10.58 -5.77 12.74
CA GLU A 162 -11.80 -6.24 12.09
C GLU A 162 -12.70 -6.89 13.13
N GLN A 163 -13.95 -6.46 13.20
CA GLN A 163 -14.94 -7.03 14.11
C GLN A 163 -16.29 -7.15 13.40
N ASN A 164 -16.84 -8.37 13.34
CA ASN A 164 -18.17 -8.66 12.79
C ASN A 164 -18.38 -8.10 11.38
N VAL A 165 -17.35 -8.13 10.53
CA VAL A 165 -17.38 -7.60 9.17
C VAL A 165 -17.79 -8.71 8.21
N ASN A 166 -18.73 -8.39 7.33
CA ASN A 166 -19.06 -9.21 6.17
C ASN A 166 -18.73 -8.40 4.91
N GLY A 167 -17.79 -8.86 4.09
CA GLY A 167 -17.23 -8.10 2.97
C GLY A 167 -16.02 -7.24 3.37
N GLY A 168 -15.73 -6.20 2.59
CA GLY A 168 -14.55 -5.35 2.77
C GLY A 168 -13.26 -5.99 2.28
N ASP A 169 -13.37 -6.95 1.37
CA ASP A 169 -12.22 -7.57 0.72
C ASP A 169 -11.52 -6.58 -0.23
N SER A 170 -10.21 -6.68 -0.29
CA SER A 170 -9.43 -5.96 -1.29
C SER A 170 -9.42 -6.76 -2.59
N VAL A 171 -9.85 -6.13 -3.68
CA VAL A 171 -9.81 -6.72 -5.02
C VAL A 171 -8.61 -6.12 -5.75
N ILE A 172 -7.78 -6.97 -6.32
CA ILE A 172 -6.59 -6.58 -7.09
C ILE A 172 -6.67 -7.22 -8.46
N LEU A 173 -6.56 -6.41 -9.51
CA LEU A 173 -6.40 -6.85 -10.88
C LEU A 173 -4.96 -6.59 -11.32
N HIS A 174 -4.23 -7.62 -11.74
CA HIS A 174 -2.95 -7.42 -12.39
C HIS A 174 -3.19 -7.00 -13.84
N LEU A 175 -2.52 -5.94 -14.27
CA LEU A 175 -2.79 -5.34 -15.57
C LEU A 175 -2.60 -6.33 -16.73
N ASP A 176 -1.56 -7.17 -16.69
CA ASP A 176 -1.30 -8.19 -17.73
C ASP A 176 -2.31 -9.36 -17.73
N ASP A 177 -3.18 -9.46 -16.75
CA ASP A 177 -4.27 -10.45 -16.69
C ASP A 177 -5.60 -9.85 -17.18
N TRP A 178 -5.61 -8.58 -17.58
CA TRP A 178 -6.79 -7.92 -18.11
C TRP A 178 -6.93 -8.18 -19.62
N GLU A 179 -7.98 -8.87 -20.02
CA GLU A 179 -8.21 -9.33 -21.40
C GLU A 179 -8.31 -8.19 -22.42
N HIS A 180 -8.73 -7.00 -22.02
CA HIS A 180 -8.85 -5.82 -22.89
C HIS A 180 -7.61 -4.92 -22.91
N LEU A 181 -6.51 -5.34 -22.27
CA LEU A 181 -5.32 -4.49 -22.16
C LEU A 181 -4.76 -4.09 -23.52
N ASP A 182 -4.58 -5.05 -24.41
CA ASP A 182 -3.96 -4.81 -25.71
C ASP A 182 -4.84 -3.89 -26.59
N GLU A 183 -6.15 -4.11 -26.57
CA GLU A 183 -7.11 -3.29 -27.31
C GLU A 183 -7.09 -1.85 -26.81
N LEU A 184 -7.32 -1.65 -25.50
CA LEU A 184 -7.51 -0.33 -24.92
C LEU A 184 -6.21 0.45 -24.77
N SER A 185 -5.07 -0.20 -24.53
CA SER A 185 -3.78 0.49 -24.46
C SER A 185 -3.26 0.97 -25.81
N ASN A 186 -3.76 0.40 -26.92
CA ASN A 186 -3.45 0.85 -28.28
C ASN A 186 -4.51 1.79 -28.87
N ASP A 187 -5.63 2.00 -28.16
CA ASP A 187 -6.65 2.96 -28.59
C ASP A 187 -6.10 4.40 -28.48
N PRO A 188 -6.21 5.20 -29.57
CA PRO A 188 -5.76 6.59 -29.57
C PRO A 188 -6.38 7.45 -28.45
N VAL A 189 -7.62 7.15 -28.04
CA VAL A 189 -8.29 7.87 -26.94
C VAL A 189 -7.58 7.62 -25.63
N GLY A 190 -7.19 6.37 -25.34
CA GLY A 190 -6.49 6.02 -24.09
C GLY A 190 -5.08 6.64 -23.98
N GLN A 191 -4.53 7.11 -25.09
CA GLN A 191 -3.22 7.76 -25.16
C GLN A 191 -3.31 9.30 -25.19
N GLN A 192 -4.51 9.88 -25.22
CA GLN A 192 -4.70 11.32 -25.10
C GLN A 192 -4.57 11.76 -23.65
N ASN A 193 -4.08 12.97 -23.47
CA ASN A 193 -4.03 13.56 -22.13
C ASN A 193 -5.41 13.96 -21.64
N PHE A 194 -5.72 13.60 -20.42
CA PHE A 194 -6.89 14.02 -19.67
C PHE A 194 -6.47 14.83 -18.45
N ILE A 195 -7.33 15.73 -18.00
CA ILE A 195 -7.13 16.46 -16.75
C ILE A 195 -7.74 15.65 -15.61
N TRP A 196 -6.88 15.21 -14.70
CA TRP A 196 -7.27 14.46 -13.52
C TRP A 196 -7.33 15.39 -12.31
N GLY A 197 -8.49 15.48 -11.69
CA GLY A 197 -8.71 16.35 -10.52
C GLY A 197 -8.89 15.55 -9.23
N SER A 198 -8.46 16.13 -8.13
CA SER A 198 -8.74 15.54 -6.82
C SER A 198 -10.24 15.54 -6.51
N PRO A 199 -10.79 14.49 -5.88
CA PRO A 199 -12.17 14.47 -5.44
C PRO A 199 -12.48 15.64 -4.49
N LYS A 200 -13.65 16.25 -4.62
CA LYS A 200 -14.10 17.36 -3.74
C LYS A 200 -14.06 16.98 -2.25
N SER A 201 -14.30 15.71 -1.94
CA SER A 201 -14.23 15.18 -0.57
C SER A 201 -12.86 15.28 0.10
N LYS A 202 -11.80 15.51 -0.68
CA LYS A 202 -10.43 15.64 -0.15
C LYS A 202 -10.05 17.06 0.27
N ASN A 203 -10.89 18.07 0.01
CA ASN A 203 -10.61 19.48 0.32
C ASN A 203 -9.24 19.98 -0.20
N ILE A 204 -8.79 19.41 -1.31
CA ILE A 204 -7.57 19.80 -2.04
C ILE A 204 -7.95 19.99 -3.51
N ASP A 205 -7.32 20.96 -4.19
CA ASP A 205 -7.55 21.22 -5.62
C ASP A 205 -6.27 20.87 -6.41
N TYR A 206 -5.97 19.58 -6.49
CA TYR A 206 -4.88 19.10 -7.33
C TYR A 206 -5.42 18.78 -8.72
N LYS A 207 -4.64 19.18 -9.73
CA LYS A 207 -4.90 18.85 -11.12
C LYS A 207 -3.60 18.47 -11.80
N VAL A 208 -3.64 17.37 -12.52
CA VAL A 208 -2.54 16.92 -13.35
C VAL A 208 -3.07 16.49 -14.71
N GLU A 209 -2.22 16.52 -15.71
CA GLU A 209 -2.55 16.12 -17.08
C GLU A 209 -1.69 14.96 -17.50
N HIS A 210 -2.32 13.85 -17.87
CA HIS A 210 -1.64 12.68 -18.41
C HIS A 210 -2.64 11.73 -19.08
N PRO A 211 -2.18 10.80 -19.94
CA PRO A 211 -3.04 9.80 -20.57
C PRO A 211 -3.45 8.71 -19.55
N VAL A 212 -4.50 7.95 -19.90
CA VAL A 212 -4.89 6.73 -19.17
C VAL A 212 -3.78 5.69 -19.27
N PHE A 213 -3.28 5.44 -20.49
CA PHE A 213 -2.23 4.46 -20.75
C PHE A 213 -0.90 5.13 -21.08
N SER A 214 0.17 4.57 -20.52
CA SER A 214 1.56 4.93 -20.81
C SER A 214 2.37 3.65 -20.95
N LYS A 215 3.67 3.78 -21.15
CA LYS A 215 4.58 2.62 -21.20
C LYS A 215 5.64 2.75 -20.13
N ASP A 216 5.98 1.63 -19.50
CA ASP A 216 7.12 1.55 -18.59
C ASP A 216 8.46 1.61 -19.36
N LYS A 217 9.58 1.57 -18.64
CA LYS A 217 10.94 1.58 -19.21
C LYS A 217 11.24 0.38 -20.15
N ASN A 218 10.45 -0.68 -20.08
CA ASN A 218 10.56 -1.87 -20.92
C ASN A 218 9.55 -1.87 -22.08
N GLY A 219 8.81 -0.76 -22.27
CA GLY A 219 7.79 -0.60 -23.31
C GLY A 219 6.47 -1.32 -23.00
N LYS A 220 6.28 -1.84 -21.79
CA LYS A 220 5.04 -2.51 -21.39
C LYS A 220 3.98 -1.49 -20.98
N PRO A 221 2.69 -1.75 -21.27
CA PRO A 221 1.61 -0.85 -20.87
C PRO A 221 1.56 -0.64 -19.35
N THR A 222 1.26 0.59 -18.97
CA THR A 222 0.90 0.99 -17.62
C THR A 222 -0.41 1.76 -17.65
N ILE A 223 -1.15 1.75 -16.57
CA ILE A 223 -2.43 2.46 -16.44
C ILE A 223 -2.38 3.45 -15.28
N SER A 224 -3.05 4.58 -15.46
CA SER A 224 -3.32 5.55 -14.39
C SER A 224 -4.76 6.03 -14.57
N TYR A 225 -5.65 5.57 -13.71
CA TYR A 225 -7.09 5.79 -13.83
C TYR A 225 -7.77 5.84 -12.48
N ILE A 226 -8.69 6.77 -12.33
CA ILE A 226 -9.67 6.86 -11.24
C ILE A 226 -10.95 7.48 -11.81
N ASP A 227 -12.11 6.96 -11.37
CA ASP A 227 -13.43 7.52 -11.71
C ASP A 227 -13.82 8.68 -10.76
#